data_47a93638d3d4209173977180f5d48192
#
_entry.id   47a93638d3d4209173977180f5d48192
#
_cell.length_a   1.000
_cell.length_b   1.000
_cell.length_c   1.000
_cell.angle_alpha   90.00
_cell.angle_beta   90.00
_cell.angle_gamma   90.00
#
_symmetry.space_group_name_H-M   'P 1'
#
loop_
_entity.id
_entity.type
_entity.pdbx_description
1 polymer ?
#
loop_
_entity_poly.entity_id
_entity_poly.type
_entity_poly.pdbx_seq_one_letter_code
_entity_poly.pdbx_strand_id
1 'polypeptide(L)'
;MPGIVIVGVQWGDEGKGKATDLLGERTDWVVKFNGGNNAGHTVVVGDEKYALHLLPSGILSPGVTPVIGNGVVVDLEVLFFELEALAARGIDVSRLKVSANAHIITQYHRTLDKVTERFLGKRMIGTTGRGIGPAYADKINRVGIRIQDIFDENILRQKVEGALDQKNHLLVKIFNRRAITADEVVDDLLSYADRLRPMVADTGYLIAQALDRGEVVVFEGGQATMLDIDHGTYPFVTSSSATAGGAATGAGVGPGALDRIVGIVKAYTTRVGSGPFPTELFDEQGEWLRKQGFEFGTTTGRPRRVGWYDAPITRYATRINGITDLVLTKLDILTGLEQIPVCVAYDVDGERFDEVPVNQTDFHHAKPILEYFPGWSEDISVARTFEDLPQNAQDYVLALEKMSNTRISVIGVGPERDQVVVRHDLLD
;
A
#
# COMPACT_ATOMS: atom_id res chain seq x y z
N MET A 1 -16.82 -1.38 -18.72
CA MET A 1 -15.48 -0.80 -18.50
C MET A 1 -15.04 -1.15 -17.10
N PRO A 2 -13.79 -1.48 -16.92
CA PRO A 2 -13.38 -2.27 -15.77
C PRO A 2 -13.13 -1.47 -14.51
N GLY A 3 -13.45 -2.09 -13.39
CA GLY A 3 -12.83 -1.77 -12.12
C GLY A 3 -11.44 -2.37 -12.05
N ILE A 4 -10.40 -1.55 -11.94
CA ILE A 4 -8.99 -1.96 -11.94
C ILE A 4 -8.46 -1.88 -10.52
N VAL A 5 -7.96 -3.00 -9.99
CA VAL A 5 -7.33 -3.02 -8.66
C VAL A 5 -5.81 -2.95 -8.80
N ILE A 6 -5.18 -2.03 -8.12
CA ILE A 6 -3.71 -1.94 -8.02
C ILE A 6 -3.28 -2.42 -6.64
N VAL A 7 -2.50 -3.51 -6.60
CA VAL A 7 -1.96 -4.10 -5.38
C VAL A 7 -0.44 -4.24 -5.42
N GLY A 8 0.21 -4.09 -4.27
CA GLY A 8 1.61 -4.46 -4.14
C GLY A 8 1.76 -5.98 -4.01
N VAL A 9 2.79 -6.54 -4.64
CA VAL A 9 3.05 -7.98 -4.65
C VAL A 9 3.93 -8.41 -3.47
N GLN A 10 4.88 -7.57 -3.08
CA GLN A 10 5.94 -7.88 -2.11
C GLN A 10 5.60 -7.34 -0.70
N TRP A 11 6.45 -6.51 -0.10
CA TRP A 11 6.26 -5.90 1.23
C TRP A 11 6.10 -4.37 1.22
N GLY A 12 5.55 -3.81 0.16
CA GLY A 12 5.40 -2.37 -0.02
C GLY A 12 6.57 -1.73 -0.74
N ASP A 13 6.42 -0.43 -1.03
CA ASP A 13 7.43 0.37 -1.76
C ASP A 13 7.78 -0.15 -3.17
N GLU A 14 6.88 -0.94 -3.80
CA GLU A 14 7.07 -1.46 -5.16
C GLU A 14 6.93 -0.40 -6.25
N GLY A 15 6.46 0.81 -5.91
CA GLY A 15 6.25 1.89 -6.88
C GLY A 15 4.82 1.95 -7.43
N LYS A 16 3.82 1.60 -6.62
CA LYS A 16 2.38 1.66 -6.99
C LYS A 16 1.97 3.02 -7.55
N GLY A 17 2.50 4.12 -7.00
CA GLY A 17 2.22 5.47 -7.50
C GLY A 17 2.54 5.67 -8.98
N LYS A 18 3.61 5.05 -9.50
CA LYS A 18 3.94 5.11 -10.93
C LYS A 18 2.88 4.40 -11.78
N ALA A 19 2.38 3.25 -11.33
CA ALA A 19 1.33 2.53 -12.05
C ALA A 19 0.00 3.31 -12.05
N THR A 20 -0.37 3.93 -10.92
CA THR A 20 -1.56 4.77 -10.84
C THR A 20 -1.43 6.01 -11.75
N ASP A 21 -0.25 6.61 -11.80
CA ASP A 21 0.04 7.76 -12.66
C ASP A 21 -0.03 7.40 -14.15
N LEU A 22 0.44 6.22 -14.55
CA LEU A 22 0.33 5.71 -15.93
C LEU A 22 -1.14 5.58 -16.40
N LEU A 23 -2.03 5.24 -15.46
CA LEU A 23 -3.47 5.16 -15.74
C LEU A 23 -4.17 6.51 -15.61
N GLY A 24 -3.53 7.51 -14.98
CA GLY A 24 -4.15 8.74 -14.47
C GLY A 24 -4.99 9.52 -15.48
N GLU A 25 -4.50 9.72 -16.71
CA GLU A 25 -5.24 10.47 -17.75
C GLU A 25 -6.43 9.71 -18.35
N ARG A 26 -6.49 8.39 -18.12
CA ARG A 26 -7.52 7.49 -18.64
C ARG A 26 -8.44 6.98 -17.53
N THR A 27 -8.36 7.59 -16.33
CA THR A 27 -9.09 7.18 -15.13
C THR A 27 -10.06 8.28 -14.74
N ASP A 28 -11.31 7.91 -14.43
CA ASP A 28 -12.32 8.84 -13.95
C ASP A 28 -12.35 8.89 -12.41
N TRP A 29 -12.05 7.77 -11.74
CA TRP A 29 -12.11 7.62 -10.29
C TRP A 29 -10.88 6.89 -9.74
N VAL A 30 -10.31 7.39 -8.64
CA VAL A 30 -9.29 6.68 -7.87
C VAL A 30 -9.75 6.51 -6.43
N VAL A 31 -9.90 5.25 -6.02
CA VAL A 31 -10.47 4.86 -4.73
C VAL A 31 -9.39 4.23 -3.85
N LYS A 32 -9.01 4.89 -2.77
CA LYS A 32 -8.20 4.27 -1.72
C LYS A 32 -9.11 3.38 -0.87
N PHE A 33 -8.85 2.08 -0.84
CA PHE A 33 -9.76 1.12 -0.23
C PHE A 33 -9.32 0.57 1.13
N ASN A 34 -8.04 0.75 1.54
CA ASN A 34 -7.53 0.18 2.79
C ASN A 34 -6.44 1.05 3.43
N GLY A 35 -6.02 0.67 4.64
CA GLY A 35 -4.98 1.37 5.39
C GLY A 35 -5.45 2.70 5.96
N GLY A 36 -4.55 3.64 6.05
CA GLY A 36 -4.77 5.00 6.54
C GLY A 36 -3.57 5.86 6.17
N ASN A 37 -3.12 6.71 7.09
CA ASN A 37 -1.94 7.56 6.91
C ASN A 37 -0.61 6.85 7.24
N ASN A 38 -0.57 5.52 7.30
CA ASN A 38 0.62 4.71 7.58
C ASN A 38 1.49 4.43 6.35
N ALA A 39 0.98 4.63 5.14
CA ALA A 39 1.75 4.55 3.90
C ALA A 39 2.18 5.94 3.45
N GLY A 40 3.29 6.04 2.73
CA GLY A 40 3.70 7.26 2.04
C GLY A 40 3.84 6.95 0.56
N HIS A 41 3.04 7.62 -0.27
CA HIS A 41 3.17 7.55 -1.71
C HIS A 41 3.83 8.83 -2.21
N THR A 42 4.95 8.71 -2.91
CA THR A 42 5.52 9.86 -3.63
C THR A 42 5.05 9.79 -5.07
N VAL A 43 4.37 10.82 -5.51
CA VAL A 43 3.93 11.01 -6.89
C VAL A 43 4.69 12.19 -7.48
N VAL A 44 5.15 12.05 -8.71
CA VAL A 44 5.85 13.13 -9.44
C VAL A 44 4.91 13.62 -10.54
N VAL A 45 4.58 14.90 -10.53
CA VAL A 45 3.75 15.54 -11.54
C VAL A 45 4.57 16.70 -12.15
N GLY A 46 5.00 16.54 -13.40
CA GLY A 46 6.01 17.43 -13.99
C GLY A 46 7.31 17.37 -13.16
N ASP A 47 7.84 18.52 -12.81
CA ASP A 47 9.06 18.65 -11.99
C ASP A 47 8.79 18.62 -10.47
N GLU A 48 7.52 18.51 -10.05
CA GLU A 48 7.13 18.60 -8.66
C GLU A 48 6.90 17.23 -8.02
N LYS A 49 7.39 17.08 -6.77
CA LYS A 49 7.18 15.89 -5.95
C LYS A 49 6.10 16.14 -4.90
N TYR A 50 5.16 15.20 -4.81
CA TYR A 50 4.08 15.19 -3.83
C TYR A 50 4.17 13.95 -2.96
N ALA A 51 4.27 14.13 -1.64
CA ALA A 51 4.24 13.03 -0.68
C ALA A 51 2.84 12.94 -0.07
N LEU A 52 2.06 11.93 -0.46
CA LEU A 52 0.72 11.68 0.04
C LEU A 52 0.76 10.51 1.03
N HIS A 53 0.05 10.64 2.15
CA HIS A 53 -0.06 9.59 3.15
C HIS A 53 -1.48 9.02 3.24
N LEU A 54 -2.48 9.90 3.29
CA LEU A 54 -3.89 9.52 3.42
C LEU A 54 -4.67 9.69 2.12
N LEU A 55 -4.40 10.75 1.38
CA LEU A 55 -5.10 11.04 0.14
C LEU A 55 -4.77 10.03 -0.96
N PRO A 56 -5.77 9.62 -1.78
CA PRO A 56 -5.51 8.80 -2.98
C PRO A 56 -4.72 9.59 -4.02
N SER A 57 -3.86 8.91 -4.77
CA SER A 57 -2.97 9.55 -5.76
C SER A 57 -3.71 10.32 -6.85
N GLY A 58 -4.90 9.89 -7.22
CA GLY A 58 -5.74 10.56 -8.23
C GLY A 58 -6.15 12.00 -7.90
N ILE A 59 -5.93 12.48 -6.65
CA ILE A 59 -6.20 13.89 -6.30
C ILE A 59 -5.34 14.87 -7.09
N LEU A 60 -4.17 14.42 -7.56
CA LEU A 60 -3.23 15.22 -8.34
C LEU A 60 -3.61 15.32 -9.82
N SER A 61 -4.49 14.46 -10.30
CA SER A 61 -4.88 14.39 -11.72
C SER A 61 -6.13 15.22 -11.98
N PRO A 62 -6.07 16.24 -12.88
CA PRO A 62 -7.25 17.01 -13.26
C PRO A 62 -8.33 16.10 -13.84
N GLY A 63 -9.60 16.33 -13.45
CA GLY A 63 -10.74 15.54 -13.94
C GLY A 63 -11.02 14.24 -13.17
N VAL A 64 -10.06 13.68 -12.45
CA VAL A 64 -10.24 12.47 -11.63
C VAL A 64 -10.98 12.78 -10.34
N THR A 65 -11.92 11.94 -9.94
CA THR A 65 -12.59 12.01 -8.64
C THR A 65 -11.85 11.11 -7.63
N PRO A 66 -11.13 11.71 -6.66
CA PRO A 66 -10.46 10.93 -5.61
C PRO A 66 -11.45 10.51 -4.52
N VAL A 67 -11.34 9.26 -4.04
CA VAL A 67 -12.25 8.69 -3.04
C VAL A 67 -11.48 8.02 -1.91
N ILE A 68 -11.84 8.34 -0.67
CA ILE A 68 -11.47 7.57 0.51
C ILE A 68 -12.63 6.62 0.83
N GLY A 69 -12.41 5.32 0.60
CA GLY A 69 -13.42 4.27 0.79
C GLY A 69 -13.64 3.92 2.27
N ASN A 70 -14.69 3.15 2.52
CA ASN A 70 -15.08 2.72 3.88
C ASN A 70 -14.09 1.76 4.56
N GLY A 71 -13.15 1.18 3.80
CA GLY A 71 -12.08 0.34 4.33
C GLY A 71 -10.93 1.12 4.95
N VAL A 72 -10.82 2.42 4.67
CA VAL A 72 -9.76 3.28 5.21
C VAL A 72 -10.07 3.73 6.64
N VAL A 73 -9.04 3.86 7.48
CA VAL A 73 -9.13 4.54 8.77
C VAL A 73 -8.54 5.95 8.61
N VAL A 74 -9.34 6.96 8.93
CA VAL A 74 -9.10 8.38 8.59
C VAL A 74 -8.62 9.15 9.81
N ASP A 75 -7.43 9.72 9.75
CA ASP A 75 -6.95 10.72 10.69
C ASP A 75 -7.32 12.11 10.15
N LEU A 76 -8.27 12.79 10.79
CA LEU A 76 -8.80 14.08 10.30
C LEU A 76 -7.77 15.19 10.31
N GLU A 77 -6.90 15.21 11.31
CA GLU A 77 -5.80 16.18 11.36
C GLU A 77 -4.89 16.04 10.15
N VAL A 78 -4.51 14.79 9.80
CA VAL A 78 -3.67 14.51 8.63
C VAL A 78 -4.42 14.79 7.34
N LEU A 79 -5.71 14.42 7.26
CA LEU A 79 -6.54 14.70 6.09
C LEU A 79 -6.53 16.18 5.73
N PHE A 80 -6.86 17.03 6.68
CA PHE A 80 -6.95 18.45 6.43
C PHE A 80 -5.59 19.11 6.23
N PHE A 81 -4.56 18.62 6.91
CA PHE A 81 -3.18 19.08 6.67
C PHE A 81 -2.74 18.80 5.22
N GLU A 82 -3.00 17.60 4.69
CA GLU A 82 -2.66 17.27 3.30
C GLU A 82 -3.49 18.07 2.30
N LEU A 83 -4.80 18.25 2.55
CA LEU A 83 -5.67 19.04 1.68
C LEU A 83 -5.22 20.51 1.61
N GLU A 84 -4.87 21.12 2.74
CA GLU A 84 -4.37 22.51 2.81
C GLU A 84 -3.03 22.65 2.07
N ALA A 85 -2.13 21.69 2.27
CA ALA A 85 -0.83 21.69 1.59
C ALA A 85 -0.96 21.58 0.06
N LEU A 86 -1.91 20.76 -0.44
CA LEU A 86 -2.18 20.64 -1.87
C LEU A 86 -2.87 21.90 -2.43
N ALA A 87 -3.87 22.44 -1.72
CA ALA A 87 -4.58 23.64 -2.13
C ALA A 87 -3.63 24.85 -2.23
N ALA A 88 -2.67 24.97 -1.28
CA ALA A 88 -1.64 26.00 -1.31
C ALA A 88 -0.70 25.92 -2.54
N ARG A 89 -0.62 24.72 -3.18
CA ARG A 89 0.11 24.46 -4.42
C ARG A 89 -0.78 24.52 -5.67
N GLY A 90 -2.03 24.99 -5.53
CA GLY A 90 -2.96 25.15 -6.65
C GLY A 90 -3.68 23.90 -7.11
N ILE A 91 -3.61 22.79 -6.35
CA ILE A 91 -4.35 21.57 -6.65
C ILE A 91 -5.81 21.70 -6.20
N ASP A 92 -6.75 21.38 -7.09
CA ASP A 92 -8.17 21.34 -6.76
C ASP A 92 -8.51 20.12 -5.91
N VAL A 93 -8.74 20.36 -4.61
CA VAL A 93 -9.10 19.32 -3.62
C VAL A 93 -10.61 19.19 -3.42
N SER A 94 -11.43 20.01 -4.05
CA SER A 94 -12.90 20.06 -3.85
C SER A 94 -13.63 18.78 -4.32
N ARG A 95 -13.01 18.03 -5.22
CA ARG A 95 -13.53 16.78 -5.81
C ARG A 95 -13.46 15.58 -4.87
N LEU A 96 -12.67 15.66 -3.78
CA LEU A 96 -12.52 14.54 -2.85
C LEU A 96 -13.86 14.09 -2.29
N LYS A 97 -14.08 12.77 -2.29
CA LYS A 97 -15.17 12.10 -1.61
C LYS A 97 -14.65 11.22 -0.48
N VAL A 98 -15.30 11.29 0.67
CA VAL A 98 -14.96 10.49 1.86
C VAL A 98 -16.18 9.67 2.24
N SER A 99 -15.97 8.37 2.41
CA SER A 99 -17.07 7.47 2.80
C SER A 99 -17.62 7.84 4.18
N ALA A 100 -18.95 8.01 4.26
CA ALA A 100 -19.66 8.17 5.53
C ALA A 100 -19.38 7.01 6.51
N ASN A 101 -19.06 5.82 5.97
CA ASN A 101 -18.82 4.59 6.72
C ASN A 101 -17.33 4.36 7.06
N ALA A 102 -16.39 5.20 6.62
CA ALA A 102 -14.99 5.10 7.02
C ALA A 102 -14.84 5.35 8.53
N HIS A 103 -13.88 4.68 9.16
CA HIS A 103 -13.63 4.83 10.59
C HIS A 103 -12.60 5.94 10.86
N ILE A 104 -12.69 6.56 12.02
CA ILE A 104 -11.85 7.68 12.41
C ILE A 104 -10.73 7.19 13.35
N ILE A 105 -9.52 7.67 13.11
CA ILE A 105 -8.42 7.57 14.06
C ILE A 105 -8.53 8.76 15.03
N THR A 106 -8.67 8.45 16.31
CA THR A 106 -8.72 9.43 17.38
C THR A 106 -7.40 9.52 18.15
N GLN A 107 -7.27 10.51 19.03
CA GLN A 107 -6.09 10.68 19.88
C GLN A 107 -5.79 9.43 20.76
N TYR A 108 -6.83 8.71 21.24
CA TYR A 108 -6.60 7.51 22.05
C TYR A 108 -6.03 6.34 21.21
N HIS A 109 -6.37 6.23 19.93
CA HIS A 109 -5.76 5.25 19.02
C HIS A 109 -4.26 5.52 18.85
N ARG A 110 -3.88 6.77 18.57
CA ARG A 110 -2.46 7.17 18.44
C ARG A 110 -1.68 6.95 19.74
N THR A 111 -2.32 7.24 20.87
CA THR A 111 -1.71 7.03 22.21
C THR A 111 -1.50 5.55 22.49
N LEU A 112 -2.54 4.72 22.28
CA LEU A 112 -2.46 3.28 22.51
C LEU A 112 -1.41 2.61 21.62
N ASP A 113 -1.34 2.95 20.34
CA ASP A 113 -0.34 2.42 19.42
C ASP A 113 1.09 2.64 19.96
N LYS A 114 1.40 3.89 20.33
CA LYS A 114 2.72 4.27 20.87
C LYS A 114 3.06 3.60 22.21
N VAL A 115 2.08 3.49 23.13
CA VAL A 115 2.37 2.91 24.44
C VAL A 115 2.45 1.39 24.38
N THR A 116 1.66 0.75 23.51
CA THR A 116 1.71 -0.71 23.31
C THR A 116 3.05 -1.13 22.71
N GLU A 117 3.55 -0.44 21.69
CA GLU A 117 4.88 -0.72 21.10
C GLU A 117 6.00 -0.60 22.16
N ARG A 118 5.95 0.43 23.00
CA ARG A 118 6.91 0.57 24.11
C ARG A 118 6.79 -0.57 25.14
N PHE A 119 5.57 -0.98 25.44
CA PHE A 119 5.31 -2.06 26.41
C PHE A 119 5.81 -3.42 25.89
N LEU A 120 5.67 -3.69 24.59
CA LEU A 120 6.17 -4.90 23.95
C LEU A 120 7.70 -4.98 23.95
N GLY A 121 8.40 -3.86 23.96
CA GLY A 121 9.87 -3.79 24.04
C GLY A 121 10.53 -4.59 22.91
N LYS A 122 11.26 -5.67 23.24
CA LYS A 122 11.91 -6.53 22.23
C LYS A 122 10.94 -7.27 21.29
N ARG A 123 9.68 -7.38 21.66
CA ARG A 123 8.61 -8.04 20.87
C ARG A 123 7.81 -7.03 20.06
N MET A 124 8.27 -5.78 19.94
CA MET A 124 7.58 -4.77 19.15
C MET A 124 7.42 -5.21 17.70
N ILE A 125 6.30 -4.86 17.10
CA ILE A 125 5.99 -5.13 15.68
C ILE A 125 6.72 -4.15 14.77
N GLY A 126 6.98 -2.94 15.27
CA GLY A 126 7.56 -1.83 14.51
C GLY A 126 6.48 -1.03 13.78
N THR A 127 5.36 -0.75 14.46
CA THR A 127 4.26 0.04 13.89
C THR A 127 4.70 1.48 13.58
N THR A 128 3.89 2.17 12.78
CA THR A 128 4.14 3.60 12.47
C THR A 128 3.78 4.54 13.63
N GLY A 129 3.15 4.03 14.69
CA GLY A 129 2.69 4.81 15.84
C GLY A 129 1.54 5.79 15.51
N ARG A 130 0.83 5.57 14.40
CA ARG A 130 -0.24 6.45 13.88
C ARG A 130 -1.64 6.01 14.26
N GLY A 131 -1.78 4.95 15.07
CA GLY A 131 -3.08 4.49 15.58
C GLY A 131 -3.86 3.60 14.62
N ILE A 132 -3.24 3.11 13.56
CA ILE A 132 -3.90 2.29 12.53
C ILE A 132 -4.44 0.99 13.12
N GLY A 133 -3.57 0.20 13.78
CA GLY A 133 -3.96 -1.07 14.42
C GLY A 133 -5.08 -0.92 15.43
N PRO A 134 -4.96 -0.02 16.42
CA PRO A 134 -6.04 0.25 17.37
C PRO A 134 -7.36 0.68 16.74
N ALA A 135 -7.34 1.48 15.65
CA ALA A 135 -8.57 1.89 14.96
C ALA A 135 -9.25 0.71 14.23
N TYR A 136 -8.47 -0.18 13.58
CA TYR A 136 -9.02 -1.42 13.00
C TYR A 136 -9.52 -2.38 14.07
N ALA A 137 -8.84 -2.49 15.22
CA ALA A 137 -9.33 -3.30 16.36
C ALA A 137 -10.69 -2.80 16.82
N ASP A 138 -10.89 -1.50 16.96
CA ASP A 138 -12.16 -0.90 17.35
C ASP A 138 -13.25 -1.13 16.30
N LYS A 139 -12.92 -1.04 15.02
CA LYS A 139 -13.83 -1.39 13.93
C LYS A 139 -14.36 -2.82 14.07
N ILE A 140 -13.47 -3.79 14.29
CA ILE A 140 -13.84 -5.20 14.41
C ILE A 140 -14.59 -5.48 15.72
N ASN A 141 -14.20 -4.82 16.82
CA ASN A 141 -14.91 -4.86 18.11
C ASN A 141 -16.25 -4.14 18.09
N ARG A 142 -16.57 -3.39 17.03
CA ARG A 142 -17.82 -2.64 16.85
C ARG A 142 -18.01 -1.50 17.86
N VAL A 143 -16.89 -0.91 18.29
CA VAL A 143 -16.84 0.29 19.16
C VAL A 143 -16.21 1.50 18.43
N GLY A 144 -15.88 1.33 17.14
CA GLY A 144 -15.28 2.37 16.33
C GLY A 144 -16.23 3.50 15.99
N ILE A 145 -15.67 4.68 15.81
CA ILE A 145 -16.38 5.90 15.41
C ILE A 145 -16.24 6.05 13.90
N ARG A 146 -17.35 6.31 13.21
CA ARG A 146 -17.42 6.54 11.76
C ARG A 146 -17.48 8.02 11.43
N ILE A 147 -17.14 8.37 10.22
CA ILE A 147 -17.22 9.74 9.68
C ILE A 147 -18.62 10.34 9.86
N GLN A 148 -19.68 9.58 9.58
CA GLN A 148 -21.06 10.05 9.74
C GLN A 148 -21.45 10.40 11.18
N ASP A 149 -20.81 9.80 12.17
CA ASP A 149 -21.16 10.02 13.59
C ASP A 149 -20.84 11.46 14.04
N ILE A 150 -19.91 12.15 13.36
CA ILE A 150 -19.54 13.54 13.66
C ILE A 150 -20.74 14.51 13.48
N PHE A 151 -21.68 14.15 12.63
CA PHE A 151 -22.82 15.03 12.29
C PHE A 151 -24.01 14.94 13.25
N ASP A 152 -23.88 14.08 14.29
CA ASP A 152 -24.82 13.98 15.43
C ASP A 152 -24.01 13.96 16.72
N GLU A 153 -23.94 15.09 17.40
CA GLU A 153 -23.15 15.24 18.64
C GLU A 153 -23.55 14.26 19.73
N ASN A 154 -24.86 13.96 19.87
CA ASN A 154 -25.34 13.04 20.90
C ASN A 154 -24.84 11.61 20.64
N ILE A 155 -24.94 11.15 19.39
CA ILE A 155 -24.45 9.83 18.98
C ILE A 155 -22.94 9.78 19.09
N LEU A 156 -22.22 10.82 18.65
CA LEU A 156 -20.78 10.91 18.76
C LEU A 156 -20.33 10.80 20.22
N ARG A 157 -20.91 11.59 21.11
CA ARG A 157 -20.60 11.60 22.54
C ARG A 157 -20.82 10.23 23.17
N GLN A 158 -21.98 9.63 22.95
CA GLN A 158 -22.31 8.28 23.44
C GLN A 158 -21.28 7.22 23.01
N LYS A 159 -20.86 7.26 21.74
CA LYS A 159 -19.86 6.33 21.19
C LYS A 159 -18.47 6.57 21.76
N VAL A 160 -18.07 7.83 21.92
CA VAL A 160 -16.77 8.23 22.50
C VAL A 160 -16.71 7.78 23.97
N GLU A 161 -17.74 8.03 24.78
CA GLU A 161 -17.81 7.60 26.17
C GLU A 161 -17.68 6.08 26.28
N GLY A 162 -18.46 5.32 25.51
CA GLY A 162 -18.41 3.85 25.50
C GLY A 162 -17.04 3.30 25.08
N ALA A 163 -16.36 3.94 24.12
CA ALA A 163 -15.01 3.56 23.73
C ALA A 163 -13.99 3.89 24.83
N LEU A 164 -14.11 5.04 25.46
CA LEU A 164 -13.16 5.51 26.48
C LEU A 164 -13.23 4.69 27.78
N ASP A 165 -14.35 4.11 28.14
CA ASP A 165 -14.47 3.25 29.31
C ASP A 165 -13.39 2.14 29.32
N GLN A 166 -13.23 1.43 28.21
CA GLN A 166 -12.19 0.40 28.09
C GLN A 166 -10.79 1.00 27.91
N LYS A 167 -10.66 2.02 27.06
CA LYS A 167 -9.37 2.62 26.70
C LYS A 167 -8.71 3.27 27.91
N ASN A 168 -9.48 3.99 28.74
CA ASN A 168 -8.97 4.63 29.94
C ASN A 168 -8.54 3.62 31.00
N HIS A 169 -9.20 2.45 31.11
CA HIS A 169 -8.72 1.37 31.96
C HIS A 169 -7.32 0.91 31.54
N LEU A 170 -7.09 0.69 30.25
CA LEU A 170 -5.78 0.32 29.72
C LEU A 170 -4.74 1.42 29.96
N LEU A 171 -5.08 2.66 29.58
CA LEU A 171 -4.18 3.81 29.70
C LEU A 171 -3.75 4.05 31.15
N VAL A 172 -4.70 4.07 32.09
CA VAL A 172 -4.42 4.41 33.49
C VAL A 172 -3.84 3.24 34.25
N LYS A 173 -4.47 2.03 34.18
CA LYS A 173 -4.12 0.91 35.06
C LYS A 173 -2.94 0.09 34.53
N ILE A 174 -2.77 -0.02 33.21
CA ILE A 174 -1.71 -0.84 32.62
C ILE A 174 -0.53 0.03 32.18
N PHE A 175 -0.82 1.12 31.47
CA PHE A 175 0.24 1.93 30.86
C PHE A 175 0.66 3.14 31.71
N ASN A 176 0.04 3.37 32.88
CA ASN A 176 0.30 4.51 33.76
C ASN A 176 0.29 5.86 33.00
N ARG A 177 -0.78 6.08 32.24
CA ARG A 177 -1.03 7.29 31.47
C ARG A 177 -2.25 8.02 32.02
N ARG A 178 -2.35 9.33 31.72
CA ARG A 178 -3.53 10.12 32.02
C ARG A 178 -4.75 9.56 31.26
N ALA A 179 -5.91 9.57 31.90
CA ALA A 179 -7.17 9.33 31.23
C ALA A 179 -7.47 10.44 30.22
N ILE A 180 -8.14 10.08 29.13
CA ILE A 180 -8.62 11.01 28.10
C ILE A 180 -10.09 11.25 28.39
N THR A 181 -10.55 12.51 28.36
CA THR A 181 -11.95 12.84 28.59
C THR A 181 -12.76 12.75 27.31
N ALA A 182 -14.07 12.53 27.44
CA ALA A 182 -14.96 12.50 26.28
C ALA A 182 -15.00 13.86 25.59
N ASP A 183 -15.01 14.96 26.37
CA ASP A 183 -15.01 16.32 25.83
C ASP A 183 -13.78 16.58 24.93
N GLU A 184 -12.57 16.18 25.39
CA GLU A 184 -11.35 16.34 24.57
C GLU A 184 -11.48 15.67 23.18
N VAL A 185 -12.14 14.52 23.10
CA VAL A 185 -12.29 13.78 21.82
C VAL A 185 -13.44 14.34 21.00
N VAL A 186 -14.57 14.65 21.63
CA VAL A 186 -15.78 15.15 20.95
C VAL A 186 -15.50 16.53 20.36
N ASP A 187 -14.93 17.46 21.15
CA ASP A 187 -14.63 18.80 20.70
C ASP A 187 -13.63 18.81 19.53
N ASP A 188 -12.58 17.97 19.62
CA ASP A 188 -11.62 17.79 18.53
C ASP A 188 -12.33 17.33 17.25
N LEU A 189 -13.16 16.29 17.30
CA LEU A 189 -13.84 15.76 16.13
C LEU A 189 -14.88 16.72 15.56
N LEU A 190 -15.66 17.41 16.41
CA LEU A 190 -16.65 18.39 15.98
C LEU A 190 -16.01 19.59 15.27
N SER A 191 -14.78 19.94 15.63
CA SER A 191 -14.05 21.05 14.99
C SER A 191 -13.86 20.85 13.47
N TYR A 192 -13.94 19.61 12.98
CA TYR A 192 -13.82 19.28 11.56
C TYR A 192 -15.17 19.17 10.83
N ALA A 193 -16.32 19.18 11.55
CA ALA A 193 -17.63 18.81 11.01
C ALA A 193 -18.01 19.61 9.76
N ASP A 194 -17.94 20.93 9.82
CA ASP A 194 -18.36 21.82 8.72
C ASP A 194 -17.46 21.66 7.48
N ARG A 195 -16.15 21.49 7.69
CA ARG A 195 -15.19 21.30 6.61
C ARG A 195 -15.33 19.93 5.96
N LEU A 196 -15.71 18.91 6.72
CA LEU A 196 -15.85 17.53 6.27
C LEU A 196 -17.16 17.30 5.50
N ARG A 197 -18.25 17.99 5.91
CA ARG A 197 -19.61 17.80 5.38
C ARG A 197 -19.72 17.79 3.85
N PRO A 198 -19.10 18.71 3.10
CA PRO A 198 -19.25 18.74 1.62
C PRO A 198 -18.59 17.58 0.89
N MET A 199 -17.64 16.86 1.54
CA MET A 199 -16.92 15.74 0.93
C MET A 199 -17.52 14.37 1.33
N VAL A 200 -18.38 14.30 2.33
CA VAL A 200 -18.95 13.02 2.81
C VAL A 200 -20.06 12.53 1.91
N ALA A 201 -19.98 11.24 1.53
CA ALA A 201 -20.93 10.62 0.64
C ALA A 201 -21.08 9.11 0.91
N ASP A 202 -22.12 8.50 0.35
CA ASP A 202 -22.17 7.06 0.11
C ASP A 202 -21.29 6.73 -1.09
N THR A 203 -20.02 6.51 -0.81
CA THR A 203 -19.00 6.28 -1.84
C THR A 203 -19.22 4.98 -2.60
N GLY A 204 -19.72 3.92 -1.94
CA GLY A 204 -20.03 2.66 -2.60
C GLY A 204 -21.09 2.82 -3.68
N TYR A 205 -22.16 3.57 -3.38
CA TYR A 205 -23.19 3.90 -4.36
C TYR A 205 -22.66 4.75 -5.52
N LEU A 206 -21.85 5.78 -5.23
CA LEU A 206 -21.25 6.62 -6.29
C LEU A 206 -20.34 5.82 -7.22
N ILE A 207 -19.51 4.92 -6.66
CA ILE A 207 -18.61 4.06 -7.44
C ILE A 207 -19.42 3.09 -8.30
N ALA A 208 -20.46 2.46 -7.73
CA ALA A 208 -21.32 1.55 -8.50
C ALA A 208 -21.97 2.28 -9.69
N GLN A 209 -22.49 3.48 -9.48
CA GLN A 209 -23.04 4.31 -10.56
C GLN A 209 -21.99 4.69 -11.62
N ALA A 210 -20.75 4.97 -11.22
CA ALA A 210 -19.65 5.27 -12.15
C ALA A 210 -19.38 4.07 -13.06
N LEU A 211 -19.26 2.87 -12.47
CA LEU A 211 -19.08 1.62 -13.21
C LEU A 211 -20.24 1.32 -14.17
N ASP A 212 -21.49 1.55 -13.74
CA ASP A 212 -22.69 1.38 -14.58
C ASP A 212 -22.69 2.33 -15.78
N ARG A 213 -22.11 3.53 -15.64
CA ARG A 213 -21.93 4.49 -16.76
C ARG A 213 -20.74 4.13 -17.66
N GLY A 214 -19.97 3.11 -17.32
CA GLY A 214 -18.79 2.70 -18.05
C GLY A 214 -17.55 3.57 -17.78
N GLU A 215 -17.53 4.30 -16.66
CA GLU A 215 -16.37 5.08 -16.22
C GLU A 215 -15.27 4.17 -15.67
N VAL A 216 -14.01 4.56 -15.84
CA VAL A 216 -12.85 3.81 -15.37
C VAL A 216 -12.60 4.09 -13.90
N VAL A 217 -12.70 3.06 -13.06
CA VAL A 217 -12.46 3.14 -11.62
C VAL A 217 -11.19 2.38 -11.24
N VAL A 218 -10.21 3.07 -10.68
CA VAL A 218 -8.99 2.48 -10.13
C VAL A 218 -9.10 2.35 -8.62
N PHE A 219 -8.95 1.14 -8.09
CA PHE A 219 -8.89 0.85 -6.67
C PHE A 219 -7.42 0.76 -6.24
N GLU A 220 -6.97 1.77 -5.49
CA GLU A 220 -5.57 1.92 -5.06
C GLU A 220 -5.32 1.27 -3.70
N GLY A 221 -4.46 0.22 -3.67
CA GLY A 221 -4.02 -0.40 -2.43
C GLY A 221 -2.92 0.39 -1.72
N GLY A 222 -3.06 0.55 -0.42
CA GLY A 222 -2.09 1.29 0.41
C GLY A 222 -0.82 0.51 0.73
N GLN A 223 -0.92 -0.80 0.91
CA GLN A 223 0.17 -1.70 1.28
C GLN A 223 0.35 -2.80 0.22
N ALA A 224 0.92 -3.95 0.61
CA ALA A 224 1.21 -5.04 -0.30
C ALA A 224 0.73 -6.39 0.25
N THR A 225 0.68 -7.42 -0.60
CA THR A 225 0.16 -8.75 -0.27
C THR A 225 0.87 -9.37 0.94
N MET A 226 2.19 -9.28 1.03
CA MET A 226 2.94 -9.84 2.15
C MET A 226 2.80 -9.05 3.45
N LEU A 227 2.10 -7.91 3.42
CA LEU A 227 1.68 -7.13 4.58
C LEU A 227 0.18 -7.25 4.89
N ASP A 228 -0.57 -8.04 4.15
CA ASP A 228 -2.00 -8.28 4.39
C ASP A 228 -2.23 -8.96 5.76
N ILE A 229 -3.31 -8.62 6.44
CA ILE A 229 -3.61 -9.12 7.79
C ILE A 229 -3.81 -10.63 7.82
N ASP A 230 -4.41 -11.21 6.77
CA ASP A 230 -4.73 -12.63 6.68
C ASP A 230 -3.69 -13.43 5.90
N HIS A 231 -3.09 -12.84 4.86
CA HIS A 231 -2.22 -13.50 3.88
C HIS A 231 -0.74 -13.12 3.99
N GLY A 232 -0.41 -12.11 4.79
CA GLY A 232 0.95 -11.63 4.97
C GLY A 232 1.75 -12.38 6.02
N THR A 233 2.95 -11.85 6.31
CA THR A 233 3.90 -12.42 7.29
C THR A 233 3.53 -12.05 8.72
N TYR A 234 2.37 -12.51 9.19
CA TYR A 234 1.87 -12.24 10.54
C TYR A 234 2.89 -12.66 11.62
N PRO A 235 3.12 -11.85 12.71
CA PRO A 235 2.41 -10.61 13.06
C PRO A 235 2.99 -9.33 12.40
N PHE A 236 4.01 -9.44 11.56
CA PHE A 236 4.69 -8.31 10.91
C PHE A 236 3.94 -7.87 9.64
N VAL A 237 2.72 -7.40 9.83
CA VAL A 237 1.74 -7.03 8.81
C VAL A 237 1.05 -5.72 9.15
N THR A 238 0.28 -5.16 8.21
CA THR A 238 -0.69 -4.10 8.50
C THR A 238 -1.99 -4.70 9.07
N SER A 239 -2.80 -3.91 9.72
CA SER A 239 -4.09 -4.35 10.27
C SER A 239 -5.24 -4.28 9.24
N SER A 240 -4.92 -4.09 7.97
CA SER A 240 -5.91 -3.96 6.90
C SER A 240 -5.80 -5.07 5.86
N SER A 241 -6.89 -5.33 5.13
CA SER A 241 -6.89 -6.21 3.98
C SER A 241 -6.26 -5.49 2.79
N ALA A 242 -5.02 -5.88 2.48
CA ALA A 242 -4.19 -5.26 1.45
C ALA A 242 -4.22 -6.02 0.11
N THR A 243 -4.97 -7.13 0.06
CA THR A 243 -5.20 -7.91 -1.16
C THR A 243 -6.32 -7.34 -2.01
N ALA A 244 -6.47 -7.81 -3.25
CA ALA A 244 -7.52 -7.38 -4.18
C ALA A 244 -8.94 -7.64 -3.63
N GLY A 245 -9.13 -8.72 -2.85
CA GLY A 245 -10.39 -8.99 -2.15
C GLY A 245 -10.79 -7.87 -1.19
N GLY A 246 -9.80 -7.17 -0.60
CA GLY A 246 -10.01 -6.02 0.25
C GLY A 246 -10.56 -4.80 -0.50
N ALA A 247 -10.37 -4.70 -1.81
CA ALA A 247 -10.91 -3.61 -2.63
C ALA A 247 -12.44 -3.64 -2.68
N ALA A 248 -13.04 -4.81 -2.88
CA ALA A 248 -14.51 -4.95 -2.90
C ALA A 248 -15.12 -4.48 -1.57
N THR A 249 -14.64 -5.02 -0.45
CA THR A 249 -15.17 -4.67 0.87
C THR A 249 -14.83 -3.25 1.30
N GLY A 250 -13.61 -2.79 0.97
CA GLY A 250 -13.10 -1.47 1.39
C GLY A 250 -13.62 -0.30 0.57
N ALA A 251 -14.07 -0.54 -0.67
CA ALA A 251 -14.73 0.46 -1.51
C ALA A 251 -16.27 0.38 -1.44
N GLY A 252 -16.81 -0.75 -0.95
CA GLY A 252 -18.26 -0.95 -0.85
C GLY A 252 -18.92 -1.35 -2.18
N VAL A 253 -18.22 -2.14 -3.00
CA VAL A 253 -18.70 -2.69 -4.26
C VAL A 253 -18.73 -4.21 -4.26
N GLY A 254 -19.49 -4.81 -5.15
CA GLY A 254 -19.49 -6.26 -5.31
C GLY A 254 -18.16 -6.75 -5.93
N PRO A 255 -17.72 -8.01 -5.63
CA PRO A 255 -16.50 -8.55 -6.21
C PRO A 255 -16.49 -8.63 -7.73
N GLY A 256 -17.69 -8.74 -8.36
CA GLY A 256 -17.85 -8.70 -9.83
C GLY A 256 -17.57 -7.35 -10.48
N ALA A 257 -17.32 -6.31 -9.69
CA ALA A 257 -16.91 -4.99 -10.16
C ALA A 257 -15.38 -4.90 -10.39
N LEU A 258 -14.63 -5.93 -10.00
CA LEU A 258 -13.17 -5.98 -10.07
C LEU A 258 -12.75 -6.83 -11.27
N ASP A 259 -12.68 -6.19 -12.45
CA ASP A 259 -12.45 -6.92 -13.71
C ASP A 259 -10.97 -7.20 -13.95
N ARG A 260 -10.09 -6.30 -13.49
CA ARG A 260 -8.66 -6.41 -13.72
C ARG A 260 -7.86 -6.17 -12.44
N ILE A 261 -6.86 -7.00 -12.20
CA ILE A 261 -6.02 -6.91 -11.01
C ILE A 261 -4.57 -6.76 -11.44
N VAL A 262 -4.02 -5.58 -11.19
CA VAL A 262 -2.66 -5.19 -11.55
C VAL A 262 -1.76 -5.31 -10.33
N GLY A 263 -0.83 -6.27 -10.38
CA GLY A 263 0.19 -6.46 -9.35
C GLY A 263 1.43 -5.62 -9.64
N ILE A 264 1.87 -4.83 -8.66
CA ILE A 264 3.11 -4.07 -8.79
C ILE A 264 4.23 -4.84 -8.10
N VAL A 265 5.26 -5.16 -8.86
CA VAL A 265 6.43 -5.91 -8.39
C VAL A 265 7.70 -5.15 -8.75
N LYS A 266 8.67 -5.14 -7.85
CA LYS A 266 9.98 -4.56 -8.09
C LYS A 266 10.94 -5.64 -8.62
N ALA A 267 11.86 -5.29 -9.49
CA ALA A 267 12.86 -6.21 -10.05
C ALA A 267 13.83 -6.82 -9.01
N TYR A 268 13.77 -6.32 -7.79
CA TYR A 268 14.37 -6.86 -6.57
C TYR A 268 13.39 -6.67 -5.42
N THR A 269 13.71 -7.09 -4.20
CA THR A 269 12.76 -7.01 -3.09
C THR A 269 13.23 -6.00 -2.05
N THR A 270 12.27 -5.24 -1.48
CA THR A 270 12.54 -4.38 -0.33
C THR A 270 11.51 -4.61 0.77
N ARG A 271 11.95 -4.40 2.03
CA ARG A 271 11.07 -4.48 3.19
C ARG A 271 11.39 -3.39 4.19
N VAL A 272 10.36 -2.80 4.78
CA VAL A 272 10.46 -1.92 5.93
C VAL A 272 9.96 -2.67 7.18
N GLY A 273 10.64 -2.46 8.31
CA GLY A 273 10.28 -3.09 9.59
C GLY A 273 10.81 -4.51 9.76
N SER A 274 10.33 -5.16 10.82
CA SER A 274 10.74 -6.50 11.23
C SER A 274 10.01 -7.60 10.43
N GLY A 275 10.38 -8.85 10.67
CA GLY A 275 9.77 -10.03 10.09
C GLY A 275 10.65 -10.74 9.06
N PRO A 276 10.20 -11.90 8.56
CA PRO A 276 10.98 -12.74 7.65
C PRO A 276 11.24 -12.06 6.32
N PHE A 277 12.42 -12.29 5.78
CA PHE A 277 12.84 -11.81 4.47
C PHE A 277 13.91 -12.76 3.91
N PRO A 278 13.53 -13.91 3.34
CA PRO A 278 14.46 -14.96 2.97
C PRO A 278 15.58 -14.54 2.01
N THR A 279 15.29 -13.60 1.11
CA THR A 279 16.25 -13.10 0.11
C THR A 279 17.05 -11.88 0.57
N GLU A 280 16.98 -11.50 1.87
CA GLU A 280 17.66 -10.30 2.38
C GLU A 280 19.17 -10.39 2.22
N LEU A 281 19.78 -9.28 1.82
CA LEU A 281 21.22 -9.13 1.59
C LEU A 281 21.86 -8.27 2.68
N PHE A 282 22.96 -8.78 3.23
CA PHE A 282 23.76 -8.11 4.28
C PHE A 282 25.16 -7.75 3.82
N ASP A 283 25.46 -7.97 2.54
CA ASP A 283 26.78 -7.83 1.91
C ASP A 283 26.89 -6.54 1.06
N GLU A 284 27.97 -6.44 0.30
CA GLU A 284 28.25 -5.33 -0.61
C GLU A 284 27.20 -5.21 -1.72
N GLN A 285 26.60 -6.32 -2.15
CA GLN A 285 25.51 -6.31 -3.15
C GLN A 285 24.25 -5.66 -2.60
N GLY A 286 23.93 -5.94 -1.32
CA GLY A 286 22.82 -5.28 -0.63
C GLY A 286 23.04 -3.78 -0.48
N GLU A 287 24.24 -3.35 -0.15
CA GLU A 287 24.59 -1.92 -0.08
C GLU A 287 24.53 -1.25 -1.46
N TRP A 288 24.96 -1.95 -2.51
CA TRP A 288 24.89 -1.47 -3.87
C TRP A 288 23.42 -1.27 -4.32
N LEU A 289 22.55 -2.29 -4.16
CA LEU A 289 21.14 -2.20 -4.46
C LEU A 289 20.45 -1.04 -3.71
N ARG A 290 20.79 -0.85 -2.43
CA ARG A 290 20.23 0.22 -1.60
C ARG A 290 20.60 1.60 -2.14
N LYS A 291 21.87 1.78 -2.54
CA LYS A 291 22.36 3.05 -3.08
C LYS A 291 21.81 3.32 -4.46
N GLN A 292 21.90 2.36 -5.39
CA GLN A 292 21.41 2.52 -6.76
C GLN A 292 19.90 2.71 -6.82
N GLY A 293 19.16 1.94 -6.01
CA GLY A 293 17.71 2.01 -5.92
C GLY A 293 17.18 3.18 -5.09
N PHE A 294 18.03 3.98 -4.43
CA PHE A 294 17.61 5.02 -3.49
C PHE A 294 16.66 4.48 -2.41
N GLU A 295 16.98 3.29 -1.84
CA GLU A 295 16.10 2.57 -0.92
C GLU A 295 16.20 3.13 0.50
N PHE A 296 15.64 4.34 0.67
CA PHE A 296 15.51 5.04 1.94
C PHE A 296 14.06 5.47 2.15
N GLY A 297 13.61 5.47 3.40
CA GLY A 297 12.25 5.88 3.74
C GLY A 297 12.03 7.37 3.45
N THR A 298 11.01 7.70 2.69
CA THR A 298 10.68 9.07 2.26
C THR A 298 10.53 10.05 3.43
N THR A 299 9.94 9.60 4.54
CA THR A 299 9.66 10.45 5.71
C THR A 299 10.80 10.42 6.74
N THR A 300 11.47 9.28 6.91
CA THR A 300 12.43 9.07 8.01
C THR A 300 13.88 9.01 7.55
N GLY A 301 14.15 8.91 6.25
CA GLY A 301 15.48 8.66 5.69
C GLY A 301 16.08 7.30 6.11
N ARG A 302 15.33 6.45 6.81
CA ARG A 302 15.82 5.15 7.29
C ARG A 302 16.09 4.22 6.11
N PRO A 303 17.25 3.52 6.07
CA PRO A 303 17.55 2.55 5.02
C PRO A 303 16.53 1.41 5.05
N ARG A 304 16.06 1.02 3.85
CA ARG A 304 15.24 -0.17 3.67
C ARG A 304 16.10 -1.41 3.65
N ARG A 305 15.55 -2.53 4.11
CA ARG A 305 16.10 -3.87 3.89
C ARG A 305 15.92 -4.18 2.41
N VAL A 306 16.94 -4.78 1.79
CA VAL A 306 16.96 -5.09 0.35
C VAL A 306 17.32 -6.57 0.15
N GLY A 307 16.80 -7.18 -0.91
CA GLY A 307 17.06 -8.57 -1.26
C GLY A 307 16.77 -8.83 -2.73
N TRP A 308 17.13 -10.02 -3.21
CA TRP A 308 16.87 -10.42 -4.58
C TRP A 308 15.38 -10.64 -4.85
N TYR A 309 15.02 -10.65 -6.13
CA TYR A 309 13.66 -10.99 -6.56
C TYR A 309 13.26 -12.37 -6.03
N ASP A 310 12.03 -12.47 -5.54
CA ASP A 310 11.49 -13.66 -4.88
C ASP A 310 10.30 -14.18 -5.69
N ALA A 311 10.54 -15.21 -6.51
CA ALA A 311 9.53 -15.77 -7.36
C ALA A 311 8.43 -16.54 -6.60
N PRO A 312 8.71 -17.33 -5.54
CA PRO A 312 7.69 -17.92 -4.68
C PRO A 312 6.69 -16.91 -4.14
N ILE A 313 7.17 -15.75 -3.62
CA ILE A 313 6.28 -14.67 -3.13
C ILE A 313 5.44 -14.12 -4.27
N THR A 314 6.02 -13.90 -5.45
CA THR A 314 5.28 -13.35 -6.59
C THR A 314 4.21 -14.33 -7.06
N ARG A 315 4.49 -15.65 -7.14
CA ARG A 315 3.48 -16.68 -7.45
C ARG A 315 2.37 -16.71 -6.40
N TYR A 316 2.74 -16.67 -5.12
CA TYR A 316 1.79 -16.63 -4.01
C TYR A 316 0.86 -15.42 -4.13
N ALA A 317 1.42 -14.23 -4.33
CA ALA A 317 0.65 -13.00 -4.48
C ALA A 317 -0.25 -13.03 -5.73
N THR A 318 0.25 -13.56 -6.85
CA THR A 318 -0.53 -13.74 -8.09
C THR A 318 -1.76 -14.60 -7.83
N ARG A 319 -1.59 -15.72 -7.14
CA ARG A 319 -2.69 -16.66 -6.82
C ARG A 319 -3.70 -16.04 -5.84
N ILE A 320 -3.23 -15.39 -4.76
CA ILE A 320 -4.11 -14.84 -3.72
C ILE A 320 -4.95 -13.68 -4.25
N ASN A 321 -4.36 -12.85 -5.10
CA ASN A 321 -5.05 -11.68 -5.65
C ASN A 321 -5.80 -11.98 -6.96
N GLY A 322 -5.48 -13.07 -7.66
CA GLY A 322 -5.94 -13.30 -9.02
C GLY A 322 -5.34 -12.28 -10.00
N ILE A 323 -4.04 -11.97 -9.87
CA ILE A 323 -3.37 -10.95 -10.69
C ILE A 323 -3.46 -11.33 -12.17
N THR A 324 -3.94 -10.40 -12.97
CA THR A 324 -4.06 -10.53 -14.43
C THR A 324 -2.84 -9.96 -15.15
N ASP A 325 -2.22 -8.93 -14.58
CA ASP A 325 -1.12 -8.18 -15.15
C ASP A 325 -0.11 -7.78 -14.08
N LEU A 326 1.18 -7.89 -14.39
CA LEU A 326 2.25 -7.34 -13.55
C LEU A 326 2.82 -6.06 -14.17
N VAL A 327 3.10 -5.10 -13.32
CA VAL A 327 3.97 -3.94 -13.61
C VAL A 327 5.29 -4.19 -12.89
N LEU A 328 6.33 -4.45 -13.65
CA LEU A 328 7.69 -4.63 -13.15
C LEU A 328 8.37 -3.27 -13.05
N THR A 329 8.75 -2.85 -11.86
CA THR A 329 9.40 -1.56 -11.61
C THR A 329 10.88 -1.73 -11.35
N LYS A 330 11.66 -0.66 -11.60
CA LYS A 330 13.08 -0.56 -11.24
C LYS A 330 13.98 -1.62 -11.89
N LEU A 331 13.68 -2.02 -13.13
CA LEU A 331 14.55 -2.90 -13.90
C LEU A 331 15.91 -2.24 -14.19
N ASP A 332 15.91 -0.92 -14.39
CA ASP A 332 17.09 -0.06 -14.60
C ASP A 332 18.13 -0.18 -13.50
N ILE A 333 17.70 -0.44 -12.25
CA ILE A 333 18.61 -0.56 -11.10
C ILE A 333 19.55 -1.77 -11.22
N LEU A 334 19.18 -2.79 -11.97
CA LEU A 334 19.99 -4.00 -12.16
C LEU A 334 21.06 -3.85 -13.25
N THR A 335 21.07 -2.74 -13.98
CA THR A 335 22.08 -2.45 -15.03
C THR A 335 23.48 -2.42 -14.41
N GLY A 336 24.44 -3.09 -15.07
CA GLY A 336 25.84 -3.19 -14.64
C GLY A 336 26.16 -4.43 -13.81
N LEU A 337 25.18 -5.26 -13.45
CA LEU A 337 25.43 -6.57 -12.86
C LEU A 337 25.83 -7.58 -13.94
N GLU A 338 26.86 -8.38 -13.66
CA GLU A 338 27.24 -9.49 -14.56
C GLU A 338 26.23 -10.64 -14.52
N GLN A 339 25.71 -10.91 -13.32
CA GLN A 339 24.69 -11.93 -13.07
C GLN A 339 23.63 -11.40 -12.10
N ILE A 340 22.39 -11.75 -12.36
CA ILE A 340 21.23 -11.35 -11.53
C ILE A 340 20.65 -12.59 -10.88
N PRO A 341 20.78 -12.74 -9.56
CA PRO A 341 20.17 -13.83 -8.80
C PRO A 341 18.66 -13.64 -8.65
N VAL A 342 17.91 -14.74 -8.82
CA VAL A 342 16.48 -14.84 -8.55
C VAL A 342 16.22 -15.99 -7.61
N CYS A 343 15.50 -15.77 -6.53
CA CYS A 343 15.02 -16.84 -5.68
C CYS A 343 13.89 -17.60 -6.38
N VAL A 344 14.12 -18.87 -6.66
CA VAL A 344 13.17 -19.74 -7.37
C VAL A 344 12.41 -20.69 -6.44
N ALA A 345 12.99 -20.97 -5.26
CA ALA A 345 12.44 -21.83 -4.22
C ALA A 345 13.13 -21.55 -2.90
N TYR A 346 12.69 -22.18 -1.82
CA TYR A 346 13.34 -22.11 -0.51
C TYR A 346 13.87 -23.48 -0.08
N ASP A 347 14.95 -23.48 0.67
CA ASP A 347 15.43 -24.59 1.48
C ASP A 347 15.03 -24.33 2.94
N VAL A 348 14.31 -25.26 3.54
CA VAL A 348 13.98 -25.24 4.97
C VAL A 348 14.43 -26.59 5.54
N ASP A 349 15.49 -26.58 6.34
CA ASP A 349 16.07 -27.75 7.00
C ASP A 349 16.41 -28.91 6.03
N GLY A 350 16.81 -28.58 4.77
CA GLY A 350 17.16 -29.55 3.73
C GLY A 350 15.98 -30.01 2.87
N GLU A 351 14.78 -29.52 3.13
CA GLU A 351 13.60 -29.74 2.28
C GLU A 351 13.36 -28.54 1.37
N ARG A 352 13.12 -28.81 0.08
CA ARG A 352 12.85 -27.80 -0.94
C ARG A 352 11.36 -27.44 -0.97
N PHE A 353 11.07 -26.16 -0.88
CA PHE A 353 9.74 -25.56 -1.02
C PHE A 353 9.71 -24.68 -2.27
N ASP A 354 8.92 -25.05 -3.27
CA ASP A 354 8.71 -24.22 -4.47
C ASP A 354 7.72 -23.09 -4.24
N GLU A 355 6.90 -23.18 -3.19
CA GLU A 355 5.92 -22.17 -2.77
C GLU A 355 6.29 -21.58 -1.39
N VAL A 356 5.61 -20.48 -1.02
CA VAL A 356 5.77 -19.87 0.32
C VAL A 356 5.30 -20.89 1.38
N PRO A 357 6.16 -21.27 2.34
CA PRO A 357 5.77 -22.16 3.44
C PRO A 357 4.56 -21.60 4.20
N VAL A 358 3.59 -22.46 4.48
CA VAL A 358 2.38 -22.08 5.24
C VAL A 358 2.73 -21.77 6.70
N ASN A 359 3.70 -22.47 7.25
CA ASN A 359 4.17 -22.28 8.60
C ASN A 359 5.11 -21.07 8.66
N GLN A 360 4.79 -20.09 9.50
CA GLN A 360 5.60 -18.88 9.67
C GLN A 360 7.01 -19.16 10.21
N THR A 361 7.18 -20.21 11.00
CA THR A 361 8.49 -20.62 11.52
C THR A 361 9.37 -21.10 10.37
N ASP A 362 8.84 -21.92 9.47
CA ASP A 362 9.55 -22.42 8.30
C ASP A 362 9.92 -21.27 7.37
N PHE A 363 8.99 -20.34 7.13
CA PHE A 363 9.27 -19.17 6.32
C PHE A 363 10.32 -18.23 6.94
N HIS A 364 10.36 -18.16 8.28
CA HIS A 364 11.37 -17.36 8.98
C HIS A 364 12.78 -17.96 8.86
N HIS A 365 12.89 -19.27 8.75
CA HIS A 365 14.17 -19.98 8.60
C HIS A 365 14.50 -20.34 7.15
N ALA A 366 13.62 -20.03 6.22
CA ALA A 366 13.79 -20.31 4.80
C ALA A 366 15.06 -19.64 4.25
N LYS A 367 15.85 -20.43 3.52
CA LYS A 367 17.02 -19.95 2.78
C LYS A 367 16.68 -19.94 1.28
N PRO A 368 17.03 -18.87 0.54
CA PRO A 368 16.68 -18.79 -0.88
C PRO A 368 17.54 -19.80 -1.68
N ILE A 369 16.88 -20.52 -2.57
CA ILE A 369 17.53 -21.27 -3.65
C ILE A 369 17.57 -20.36 -4.85
N LEU A 370 18.77 -19.98 -5.29
CA LEU A 370 18.99 -18.96 -6.31
C LEU A 370 19.29 -19.59 -7.66
N GLU A 371 18.67 -19.05 -8.69
CA GLU A 371 19.02 -19.22 -10.11
C GLU A 371 19.64 -17.91 -10.62
N TYR A 372 20.67 -18.00 -11.47
CA TYR A 372 21.45 -16.87 -11.93
C TYR A 372 21.17 -16.59 -13.40
N PHE A 373 20.81 -15.35 -13.70
CA PHE A 373 20.54 -14.87 -15.06
C PHE A 373 21.67 -13.96 -15.52
N PRO A 374 22.07 -14.00 -16.81
CA PRO A 374 23.01 -13.03 -17.35
C PRO A 374 22.49 -11.60 -17.17
N GLY A 375 23.35 -10.70 -16.75
CA GLY A 375 23.03 -9.29 -16.64
C GLY A 375 23.29 -8.52 -17.93
N TRP A 376 23.16 -7.21 -17.89
CA TRP A 376 23.39 -6.28 -19.00
C TRP A 376 24.12 -5.04 -18.49
N SER A 377 24.85 -4.37 -19.39
CA SER A 377 25.60 -3.15 -19.10
C SER A 377 25.03 -1.90 -19.78
N GLU A 378 24.14 -2.09 -20.74
CA GLU A 378 23.53 -1.03 -21.53
C GLU A 378 22.55 -0.23 -20.70
N ASP A 379 22.51 1.09 -20.91
CA ASP A 379 21.50 1.96 -20.31
C ASP A 379 20.13 1.68 -20.93
N ILE A 380 19.23 1.08 -20.13
CA ILE A 380 17.86 0.75 -20.57
C ILE A 380 16.86 1.89 -20.36
N SER A 381 17.27 3.01 -19.76
CA SER A 381 16.35 4.14 -19.47
C SER A 381 15.77 4.81 -20.72
N VAL A 382 16.41 4.59 -21.86
CA VAL A 382 16.00 5.10 -23.16
C VAL A 382 15.04 4.16 -23.91
N ALA A 383 14.88 2.92 -23.47
CA ALA A 383 13.98 1.94 -24.10
C ALA A 383 12.52 2.39 -23.99
N ARG A 384 11.77 2.23 -25.09
CA ARG A 384 10.32 2.53 -25.18
C ARG A 384 9.51 1.34 -25.69
N THR A 385 10.16 0.40 -26.36
CA THR A 385 9.59 -0.89 -26.80
C THR A 385 10.33 -2.03 -26.10
N PHE A 386 9.76 -3.23 -26.13
CA PHE A 386 10.39 -4.40 -25.52
C PHE A 386 11.68 -4.81 -26.28
N GLU A 387 11.68 -4.60 -27.56
CA GLU A 387 12.79 -4.88 -28.48
C GLU A 387 13.97 -3.91 -28.30
N ASP A 388 13.76 -2.73 -27.70
CA ASP A 388 14.83 -1.78 -27.36
C ASP A 388 15.68 -2.27 -26.16
N LEU A 389 15.18 -3.22 -25.39
CA LEU A 389 15.91 -3.79 -24.26
C LEU A 389 17.03 -4.73 -24.77
N PRO A 390 18.20 -4.77 -24.09
CA PRO A 390 19.21 -5.79 -24.35
C PRO A 390 18.61 -7.21 -24.25
N GLN A 391 19.10 -8.15 -25.06
CA GLN A 391 18.57 -9.52 -25.10
C GLN A 391 18.51 -10.18 -23.71
N ASN A 392 19.56 -9.99 -22.89
CA ASN A 392 19.58 -10.53 -21.51
C ASN A 392 18.48 -9.92 -20.64
N ALA A 393 18.15 -8.63 -20.82
CA ALA A 393 17.06 -7.99 -20.09
C ALA A 393 15.68 -8.51 -20.54
N GLN A 394 15.50 -8.75 -21.87
CA GLN A 394 14.29 -9.38 -22.41
C GLN A 394 14.13 -10.80 -21.84
N ASP A 395 15.18 -11.63 -21.88
CA ASP A 395 15.18 -12.99 -21.38
C ASP A 395 14.89 -13.05 -19.88
N TYR A 396 15.45 -12.10 -19.11
CA TYR A 396 15.18 -11.94 -17.68
C TYR A 396 13.70 -11.64 -17.42
N VAL A 397 13.11 -10.67 -18.12
CA VAL A 397 11.68 -10.33 -17.98
C VAL A 397 10.79 -11.52 -18.33
N LEU A 398 11.07 -12.24 -19.41
CA LEU A 398 10.31 -13.44 -19.81
C LEU A 398 10.45 -14.57 -18.79
N ALA A 399 11.63 -14.73 -18.18
CA ALA A 399 11.83 -15.69 -17.10
C ALA A 399 11.01 -15.33 -15.86
N LEU A 400 11.00 -14.06 -15.44
CA LEU A 400 10.15 -13.59 -14.32
C LEU A 400 8.66 -13.80 -14.62
N GLU A 401 8.22 -13.50 -15.83
CA GLU A 401 6.85 -13.72 -16.30
C GLU A 401 6.43 -15.20 -16.15
N LYS A 402 7.27 -16.10 -16.61
CA LYS A 402 7.07 -17.55 -16.47
C LYS A 402 7.05 -17.98 -15.00
N MET A 403 7.98 -17.49 -14.19
CA MET A 403 8.06 -17.82 -12.77
C MET A 403 6.88 -17.28 -11.95
N SER A 404 6.28 -16.20 -12.38
CA SER A 404 5.16 -15.52 -11.70
C SER A 404 3.78 -16.08 -12.12
N ASN A 405 3.73 -16.96 -13.13
CA ASN A 405 2.51 -17.48 -13.75
C ASN A 405 1.53 -16.40 -14.24
N THR A 406 2.04 -15.21 -14.60
CA THR A 406 1.22 -14.13 -15.14
C THR A 406 2.09 -13.18 -15.97
N ARG A 407 1.48 -12.50 -16.95
CA ARG A 407 2.20 -11.62 -17.87
C ARG A 407 2.73 -10.35 -17.20
N ILE A 408 3.89 -9.90 -17.64
CA ILE A 408 4.44 -8.59 -17.31
C ILE A 408 4.02 -7.62 -18.41
N SER A 409 3.03 -6.79 -18.12
CA SER A 409 2.40 -5.89 -19.10
C SER A 409 3.12 -4.56 -19.24
N VAL A 410 3.75 -4.08 -18.15
CA VAL A 410 4.51 -2.82 -18.16
C VAL A 410 5.83 -3.02 -17.42
N ILE A 411 6.90 -2.41 -17.96
CA ILE A 411 8.24 -2.46 -17.41
C ILE A 411 8.74 -1.04 -17.15
N GLY A 412 9.06 -0.70 -15.91
CA GLY A 412 9.70 0.54 -15.53
C GLY A 412 11.20 0.46 -15.76
N VAL A 413 11.71 1.31 -16.65
CA VAL A 413 13.11 1.37 -17.08
C VAL A 413 13.85 2.62 -16.58
N GLY A 414 13.24 3.38 -15.68
CA GLY A 414 13.81 4.57 -15.05
C GLY A 414 12.82 5.26 -14.11
N PRO A 415 13.22 6.34 -13.42
CA PRO A 415 12.38 7.03 -12.45
C PRO A 415 11.28 7.88 -13.07
N GLU A 416 11.48 8.43 -14.29
CA GLU A 416 10.56 9.37 -14.94
C GLU A 416 9.28 8.66 -15.41
N ARG A 417 8.21 9.44 -15.58
CA ARG A 417 6.89 8.95 -15.98
C ARG A 417 6.92 8.19 -17.31
N ASP A 418 7.62 8.74 -18.29
CA ASP A 418 7.74 8.21 -19.66
C ASP A 418 8.77 7.08 -19.82
N GLN A 419 9.58 6.81 -18.77
CA GLN A 419 10.55 5.73 -18.75
C GLN A 419 9.89 4.40 -18.44
N VAL A 420 9.04 3.97 -19.35
CA VAL A 420 8.30 2.70 -19.29
C VAL A 420 8.25 2.05 -20.68
N VAL A 421 8.29 0.72 -20.67
CA VAL A 421 8.00 -0.12 -21.84
C VAL A 421 6.62 -0.74 -21.60
N VAL A 422 5.67 -0.44 -22.47
CA VAL A 422 4.31 -1.01 -22.41
C VAL A 422 4.22 -2.16 -23.41
N ARG A 423 4.04 -3.39 -22.91
CA ARG A 423 3.84 -4.61 -23.72
C ARG A 423 2.37 -4.93 -23.94
N HIS A 424 1.54 -4.66 -22.92
CA HIS A 424 0.10 -4.84 -22.97
C HIS A 424 -0.58 -3.67 -22.26
N ASP A 425 -1.66 -3.18 -22.86
CA ASP A 425 -2.44 -2.10 -22.23
C ASP A 425 -3.14 -2.63 -20.97
N LEU A 426 -3.06 -1.86 -19.88
CA LEU A 426 -3.69 -2.23 -18.61
C LEU A 426 -5.21 -2.00 -18.61
N LEU A 427 -5.76 -1.34 -19.63
CA LEU A 427 -7.19 -1.05 -19.78
C LEU A 427 -7.91 -1.96 -20.79
N ASP A 428 -7.15 -2.73 -21.61
CA ASP A 428 -7.73 -3.62 -22.65
C ASP A 428 -8.08 -5.02 -22.13
#